data_199634eb6b138061e5b9b027885c7cb8
#
_entry.id   199634eb6b138061e5b9b027885c7cb8
#
_cell.length_a   1.000
_cell.length_b   1.000
_cell.length_c   1.000
_cell.angle_alpha   90.00
_cell.angle_beta   90.00
_cell.angle_gamma   90.00
#
_symmetry.space_group_name_H-M   'P 1'
#
loop_
_entity.id
_entity.type
_entity.pdbx_description
1 polymer ?
#
loop_
_entity_poly.entity_id
_entity_poly.type
_entity_poly.pdbx_seq_one_letter_code
_entity_poly.pdbx_strand_id
1 'polypeptide(L)'
;GKSVGIRPYGYSSFYYDLTPYLRYDDKNIIAVRVDNSQQKNCRWYTGTGIYRHVWLTAMNAVHIEHWGIAITTPEVSEERAVVQIKTILRNETSSDRQITLTTKLTKGNDEAGKGEIKVELPANGIKEITQKIFVLYPALWSPETPHLYNAHFLVTEASDVIDSTTESFGIRTVTYSAEQGLFLNGKRIILNGGCLHHDNGCLGAAAYDRAEERKVELMKAAGFNAVRTSHNIPSEEFLHACDRLGLLVIDETFDGWRDSKNQYDYSILFDQWWQRDIESMVLRDRNHPSIFCWSIGNEVIERKKLEVVTTARKLADYVHKFDPSRPVTSALAAWDNDWEIYDPLAAVHEIVGYNYLLHRAPVDHQRVPSRVIMPVSYTHL
;
A
#
# COMPACT_ATOMS: atom_id res chain seq x y z
N GLY A 1 -23.08 -13.15 -22.42
CA GLY A 1 -21.93 -13.32 -21.52
C GLY A 1 -22.37 -13.54 -20.09
N LYS A 2 -21.44 -13.99 -19.25
CA LYS A 2 -21.65 -14.09 -17.80
C LYS A 2 -20.93 -12.92 -17.12
N SER A 3 -21.55 -12.29 -16.11
CA SER A 3 -20.90 -11.27 -15.30
C SER A 3 -19.92 -11.94 -14.35
N VAL A 4 -18.69 -11.45 -14.29
CA VAL A 4 -17.66 -11.93 -13.36
C VAL A 4 -17.49 -11.00 -12.16
N GLY A 5 -17.97 -9.76 -12.24
CA GLY A 5 -17.96 -8.84 -11.12
C GLY A 5 -18.08 -7.37 -11.53
N ILE A 6 -17.98 -6.51 -10.52
CA ILE A 6 -17.99 -5.05 -10.65
C ILE A 6 -16.97 -4.45 -9.67
N ARG A 7 -16.29 -3.40 -10.07
CA ARG A 7 -15.39 -2.61 -9.22
C ARG A 7 -15.64 -1.13 -9.44
N PRO A 8 -16.31 -0.44 -8.50
CA PRO A 8 -16.74 0.93 -8.74
C PRO A 8 -15.67 1.97 -8.45
N TYR A 9 -14.68 1.69 -7.58
CA TYR A 9 -13.60 2.64 -7.28
C TYR A 9 -12.46 2.50 -8.28
N GLY A 10 -12.33 3.47 -9.17
CA GLY A 10 -11.43 3.41 -10.33
C GLY A 10 -9.93 3.45 -10.01
N TYR A 11 -9.52 3.59 -8.75
CA TYR A 11 -8.12 3.63 -8.34
C TYR A 11 -7.65 2.34 -7.65
N SER A 12 -8.58 1.51 -7.19
CA SER A 12 -8.25 0.23 -6.56
C SER A 12 -7.92 -0.84 -7.58
N SER A 13 -6.87 -1.61 -7.33
CA SER A 13 -6.62 -2.86 -8.04
C SER A 13 -7.67 -3.91 -7.67
N PHE A 14 -7.95 -4.82 -8.59
CA PHE A 14 -8.90 -5.92 -8.35
C PHE A 14 -8.56 -7.11 -9.24
N TYR A 15 -9.01 -8.27 -8.84
CA TYR A 15 -8.88 -9.49 -9.62
C TYR A 15 -10.17 -10.31 -9.59
N TYR A 16 -10.31 -11.18 -10.58
CA TYR A 16 -11.41 -12.11 -10.68
C TYR A 16 -10.89 -13.48 -11.11
N ASP A 17 -11.36 -14.53 -10.44
CA ASP A 17 -11.16 -15.89 -10.91
C ASP A 17 -12.02 -16.16 -12.14
N LEU A 18 -11.37 -16.47 -13.24
CA LEU A 18 -12.03 -16.79 -14.51
C LEU A 18 -12.23 -18.29 -14.73
N THR A 19 -11.61 -19.14 -13.92
CA THR A 19 -11.61 -20.61 -14.06
C THR A 19 -13.02 -21.20 -14.25
N PRO A 20 -14.05 -20.78 -13.49
CA PRO A 20 -15.41 -21.32 -13.67
C PRO A 20 -16.11 -20.93 -14.97
N TYR A 21 -15.54 -20.00 -15.72
CA TYR A 21 -16.13 -19.42 -16.93
C TYR A 21 -15.41 -19.83 -18.20
N LEU A 22 -14.20 -20.41 -18.09
CA LEU A 22 -13.35 -20.76 -19.22
C LEU A 22 -13.89 -21.95 -20.01
N ARG A 23 -13.71 -21.87 -21.34
CA ARG A 23 -13.84 -22.97 -22.30
C ARG A 23 -12.44 -23.31 -22.76
N TYR A 24 -11.94 -24.48 -22.40
CA TYR A 24 -10.54 -24.85 -22.67
C TYR A 24 -10.27 -25.14 -24.15
N ASP A 25 -11.29 -25.55 -24.90
CA ASP A 25 -11.17 -25.94 -26.33
C ASP A 25 -11.74 -24.86 -27.27
N ASP A 26 -12.00 -23.65 -26.78
CA ASP A 26 -12.65 -22.60 -27.56
C ASP A 26 -12.12 -21.20 -27.18
N LYS A 27 -12.45 -20.23 -28.01
CA LYS A 27 -12.09 -18.83 -27.79
C LYS A 27 -12.88 -18.25 -26.61
N ASN A 28 -12.16 -17.70 -25.63
CA ASN A 28 -12.71 -16.93 -24.54
C ASN A 28 -12.59 -15.43 -24.82
N ILE A 29 -13.64 -14.68 -24.56
CA ILE A 29 -13.70 -13.23 -24.75
C ILE A 29 -14.00 -12.58 -23.41
N ILE A 30 -13.11 -11.70 -22.95
CA ILE A 30 -13.30 -10.86 -21.78
C ILE A 30 -13.76 -9.48 -22.28
N ALA A 31 -14.90 -8.99 -21.80
CA ALA A 31 -15.39 -7.65 -22.08
C ALA A 31 -15.42 -6.83 -20.79
N VAL A 32 -14.86 -5.64 -20.82
CA VAL A 32 -14.85 -4.69 -19.70
C VAL A 32 -15.65 -3.46 -20.11
N ARG A 33 -16.68 -3.14 -19.32
CA ARG A 33 -17.41 -1.88 -19.46
C ARG A 33 -16.91 -0.90 -18.40
N VAL A 34 -16.43 0.24 -18.83
CA VAL A 34 -16.09 1.37 -17.97
C VAL A 34 -17.14 2.45 -18.11
N ASP A 35 -17.65 2.94 -16.98
CA ASP A 35 -18.63 4.01 -16.95
C ASP A 35 -18.18 5.10 -15.97
N ASN A 36 -17.71 6.23 -16.50
CA ASN A 36 -17.30 7.42 -15.75
C ASN A 36 -18.16 8.63 -16.19
N SER A 37 -19.43 8.39 -16.53
CA SER A 37 -20.34 9.43 -17.02
C SER A 37 -20.84 10.37 -15.91
N GLN A 38 -20.90 9.89 -14.67
CA GLN A 38 -21.35 10.70 -13.54
C GLN A 38 -20.25 11.68 -13.08
N GLN A 39 -20.52 12.97 -13.26
CA GLN A 39 -19.60 14.07 -12.94
C GLN A 39 -20.37 15.16 -12.15
N LYS A 40 -19.73 15.87 -11.18
CA LYS A 40 -18.32 15.75 -10.77
C LYS A 40 -18.17 14.64 -9.74
N ASN A 41 -17.12 13.80 -9.90
CA ASN A 41 -16.83 12.70 -8.99
C ASN A 41 -15.56 12.92 -8.15
N CYS A 42 -14.81 13.97 -8.40
CA CYS A 42 -13.64 14.38 -7.57
C CYS A 42 -13.28 15.85 -7.81
N ARG A 43 -12.24 16.33 -7.15
CA ARG A 43 -11.74 17.72 -7.20
C ARG A 43 -10.50 17.89 -8.10
N TRP A 44 -10.08 16.85 -8.77
CA TRP A 44 -8.93 16.82 -9.67
C TRP A 44 -9.32 16.20 -11.02
N TYR A 45 -8.37 16.14 -11.96
CA TYR A 45 -8.60 15.50 -13.24
C TYR A 45 -8.83 13.98 -13.09
N THR A 46 -9.81 13.45 -13.76
CA THR A 46 -10.03 11.99 -13.89
C THR A 46 -10.09 11.61 -15.36
N GLY A 47 -9.44 10.50 -15.70
CA GLY A 47 -9.56 9.86 -17.00
C GLY A 47 -10.71 8.85 -17.04
N THR A 48 -10.90 8.23 -18.20
CA THR A 48 -11.89 7.19 -18.44
C THR A 48 -11.26 6.02 -19.17
N GLY A 49 -11.72 4.82 -18.90
CA GLY A 49 -11.20 3.60 -19.53
C GLY A 49 -10.27 2.81 -18.64
N ILE A 50 -9.60 1.85 -19.24
CA ILE A 50 -8.54 1.07 -18.60
C ILE A 50 -7.24 1.86 -18.78
N TYR A 51 -6.63 2.29 -17.69
CA TYR A 51 -5.50 3.21 -17.73
C TYR A 51 -4.23 2.69 -17.02
N ARG A 52 -4.34 1.54 -16.34
CA ARG A 52 -3.26 0.78 -15.69
C ARG A 52 -3.17 -0.61 -16.29
N HIS A 53 -2.16 -1.39 -15.92
CA HIS A 53 -1.95 -2.74 -16.42
C HIS A 53 -3.14 -3.68 -16.18
N VAL A 54 -3.30 -4.62 -17.11
CA VAL A 54 -4.22 -5.75 -17.00
C VAL A 54 -3.41 -7.03 -17.18
N TRP A 55 -3.42 -7.88 -16.16
CA TRP A 55 -2.67 -9.13 -16.15
C TRP A 55 -3.61 -10.33 -16.25
N LEU A 56 -3.18 -11.33 -16.98
CA LEU A 56 -3.77 -12.67 -16.95
C LEU A 56 -2.75 -13.59 -16.29
N THR A 57 -3.11 -14.13 -15.13
CA THR A 57 -2.28 -15.05 -14.37
C THR A 57 -2.85 -16.45 -14.44
N ALA A 58 -2.01 -17.42 -14.80
CA ALA A 58 -2.33 -18.84 -14.76
C ALA A 58 -1.49 -19.50 -13.68
N MET A 59 -2.15 -20.22 -12.78
CA MET A 59 -1.52 -20.88 -11.63
C MET A 59 -1.92 -22.36 -11.59
N ASN A 60 -1.10 -23.18 -10.92
CA ASN A 60 -1.49 -24.55 -10.58
C ASN A 60 -2.59 -24.54 -9.49
N ALA A 61 -3.28 -25.67 -9.36
CA ALA A 61 -4.27 -25.85 -8.30
C ALA A 61 -3.68 -25.78 -6.88
N VAL A 62 -2.36 -25.95 -6.73
CA VAL A 62 -1.61 -25.66 -5.51
C VAL A 62 -0.65 -24.52 -5.81
N HIS A 63 -0.84 -23.38 -5.15
CA HIS A 63 -0.11 -22.15 -5.47
C HIS A 63 0.00 -21.20 -4.28
N ILE A 64 0.83 -20.18 -4.42
CA ILE A 64 0.86 -19.01 -3.52
C ILE A 64 -0.32 -18.11 -3.88
N GLU A 65 -1.11 -17.75 -2.87
CA GLU A 65 -2.29 -16.88 -3.05
C GLU A 65 -1.90 -15.52 -3.64
N HIS A 66 -2.79 -14.96 -4.45
CA HIS A 66 -2.62 -13.62 -5.00
C HIS A 66 -2.50 -12.58 -3.86
N TRP A 67 -1.45 -11.74 -3.89
CA TRP A 67 -1.02 -10.87 -2.79
C TRP A 67 -0.82 -11.59 -1.44
N GLY A 68 -0.57 -12.88 -1.48
CA GLY A 68 -0.43 -13.74 -0.30
C GLY A 68 0.91 -13.63 0.41
N ILE A 69 1.82 -12.77 -0.06
CA ILE A 69 3.14 -12.59 0.54
C ILE A 69 3.19 -11.28 1.33
N ALA A 70 3.69 -11.36 2.57
CA ALA A 70 3.97 -10.19 3.40
C ALA A 70 5.39 -10.28 3.96
N ILE A 71 6.21 -9.27 3.69
CA ILE A 71 7.61 -9.21 4.12
C ILE A 71 7.80 -8.06 5.09
N THR A 72 8.32 -8.35 6.27
CA THR A 72 8.65 -7.36 7.30
C THR A 72 10.06 -7.56 7.83
N THR A 73 10.64 -6.51 8.39
CA THR A 73 11.99 -6.53 8.99
C THR A 73 11.91 -6.09 10.46
N PRO A 74 11.39 -6.96 11.37
CA PRO A 74 11.11 -6.57 12.75
C PRO A 74 12.36 -6.28 13.59
N GLU A 75 13.48 -6.85 13.23
CA GLU A 75 14.76 -6.66 13.91
C GLU A 75 15.82 -6.32 12.88
N VAL A 76 16.47 -5.17 13.03
CA VAL A 76 17.54 -4.70 12.12
C VAL A 76 18.65 -4.08 12.95
N SER A 77 19.87 -4.55 12.72
CA SER A 77 21.12 -3.97 13.22
C SER A 77 22.13 -3.87 12.09
N GLU A 78 23.32 -3.31 12.37
CA GLU A 78 24.42 -3.27 11.39
C GLU A 78 24.96 -4.67 11.07
N GLU A 79 24.89 -5.61 12.02
CA GLU A 79 25.42 -6.97 11.87
C GLU A 79 24.41 -7.91 11.22
N ARG A 80 23.11 -7.75 11.50
CA ARG A 80 22.07 -8.65 10.97
C ARG A 80 20.70 -8.00 10.92
N ALA A 81 19.87 -8.52 10.02
CA ALA A 81 18.43 -8.29 10.00
C ALA A 81 17.67 -9.62 10.05
N VAL A 82 16.49 -9.60 10.68
CA VAL A 82 15.49 -10.65 10.59
C VAL A 82 14.48 -10.27 9.53
N VAL A 83 14.44 -11.01 8.45
CA VAL A 83 13.39 -10.90 7.43
C VAL A 83 12.30 -11.90 7.77
N GLN A 84 11.15 -11.41 8.22
CA GLN A 84 9.99 -12.23 8.51
C GLN A 84 9.06 -12.21 7.33
N ILE A 85 8.74 -13.39 6.80
CA ILE A 85 7.93 -13.57 5.61
C ILE A 85 6.72 -14.41 5.98
N LYS A 86 5.53 -13.91 5.72
CA LYS A 86 4.28 -14.65 5.73
C LYS A 86 3.89 -14.99 4.31
N THR A 87 3.61 -16.26 4.04
CA THR A 87 3.18 -16.75 2.73
C THR A 87 1.88 -17.50 2.89
N ILE A 88 0.86 -17.10 2.15
CA ILE A 88 -0.42 -17.80 2.09
C ILE A 88 -0.37 -18.78 0.92
N LEU A 89 -0.57 -20.06 1.23
CA LEU A 89 -0.61 -21.14 0.26
C LEU A 89 -2.04 -21.67 0.13
N ARG A 90 -2.49 -21.90 -1.09
CA ARG A 90 -3.80 -22.44 -1.42
C ARG A 90 -3.67 -23.81 -2.07
N ASN A 91 -4.56 -24.75 -1.70
CA ASN A 91 -4.76 -26.04 -2.34
C ASN A 91 -6.22 -26.12 -2.81
N GLU A 92 -6.44 -26.09 -4.11
CA GLU A 92 -7.77 -26.21 -4.75
C GLU A 92 -8.09 -27.65 -5.17
N THR A 93 -7.19 -28.61 -4.86
CA THR A 93 -7.44 -30.01 -5.14
C THR A 93 -8.30 -30.66 -4.05
N SER A 94 -8.96 -31.76 -4.38
CA SER A 94 -9.80 -32.53 -3.44
C SER A 94 -9.01 -33.44 -2.52
N SER A 95 -7.68 -33.41 -2.50
CA SER A 95 -6.80 -34.20 -1.65
C SER A 95 -5.78 -33.37 -0.92
N ASP A 96 -5.35 -33.81 0.25
CA ASP A 96 -4.25 -33.19 0.98
C ASP A 96 -2.97 -33.30 0.18
N ARG A 97 -2.15 -32.26 0.27
CA ARG A 97 -0.88 -32.15 -0.47
C ARG A 97 0.29 -31.92 0.48
N GLN A 98 1.41 -32.56 0.20
CA GLN A 98 2.67 -32.30 0.90
C GLN A 98 3.61 -31.58 -0.04
N ILE A 99 3.92 -30.35 0.30
CA ILE A 99 4.78 -29.47 -0.50
C ILE A 99 5.98 -29.00 0.32
N THR A 100 6.98 -28.49 -0.38
CA THR A 100 8.08 -27.73 0.22
C THR A 100 8.04 -26.30 -0.30
N LEU A 101 8.02 -25.33 0.63
CA LEU A 101 8.19 -23.91 0.33
C LEU A 101 9.64 -23.53 0.58
N THR A 102 10.37 -23.21 -0.46
CA THR A 102 11.72 -22.64 -0.38
C THR A 102 11.66 -21.15 -0.67
N THR A 103 12.27 -20.36 0.21
CA THR A 103 12.41 -18.91 0.00
C THR A 103 13.89 -18.57 -0.03
N LYS A 104 14.35 -17.96 -1.13
CA LYS A 104 15.73 -17.49 -1.31
C LYS A 104 15.74 -15.98 -1.39
N LEU A 105 16.51 -15.33 -0.53
CA LEU A 105 16.74 -13.88 -0.56
C LEU A 105 18.01 -13.60 -1.36
N THR A 106 17.94 -12.62 -2.26
CA THR A 106 19.10 -12.18 -3.05
C THR A 106 19.23 -10.66 -3.03
N LYS A 107 20.47 -10.16 -3.14
CA LYS A 107 20.79 -8.77 -3.47
C LYS A 107 21.62 -8.76 -4.76
N GLY A 108 21.01 -8.30 -5.84
CA GLY A 108 21.56 -8.56 -7.17
C GLY A 108 21.67 -10.07 -7.43
N ASN A 109 22.88 -10.56 -7.74
CA ASN A 109 23.13 -11.98 -7.97
C ASN A 109 23.55 -12.75 -6.70
N ASP A 110 23.83 -12.06 -5.59
CA ASP A 110 24.36 -12.67 -4.39
C ASP A 110 23.21 -13.18 -3.50
N GLU A 111 23.36 -14.41 -2.99
CA GLU A 111 22.46 -14.97 -2.00
C GLU A 111 22.68 -14.28 -0.65
N ALA A 112 21.61 -13.71 -0.09
CA ALA A 112 21.61 -13.02 1.19
C ALA A 112 21.03 -13.87 2.33
N GLY A 113 20.28 -14.92 2.01
CA GLY A 113 19.69 -15.83 2.97
C GLY A 113 18.74 -16.81 2.31
N LYS A 114 18.44 -17.90 3.02
CA LYS A 114 17.55 -18.96 2.53
C LYS A 114 16.75 -19.57 3.68
N GLY A 115 15.50 -19.92 3.40
CA GLY A 115 14.62 -20.67 4.27
C GLY A 115 13.90 -21.78 3.52
N GLU A 116 13.65 -22.90 4.17
CA GLU A 116 12.89 -24.02 3.60
C GLU A 116 11.99 -24.62 4.66
N ILE A 117 10.77 -24.96 4.28
CA ILE A 117 9.79 -25.57 5.18
C ILE A 117 8.90 -26.54 4.41
N LYS A 118 8.68 -27.72 5.00
CA LYS A 118 7.70 -28.69 4.51
C LYS A 118 6.32 -28.36 5.07
N VAL A 119 5.34 -28.35 4.21
CA VAL A 119 3.98 -27.94 4.52
C VAL A 119 2.99 -29.00 4.06
N GLU A 120 2.10 -29.38 4.97
CA GLU A 120 0.92 -30.15 4.64
C GLU A 120 -0.25 -29.19 4.42
N LEU A 121 -0.82 -29.20 3.22
CA LEU A 121 -1.95 -28.39 2.82
C LEU A 121 -3.20 -29.23 2.73
N PRO A 122 -4.25 -28.94 3.52
CA PRO A 122 -5.49 -29.71 3.45
C PRO A 122 -6.19 -29.51 2.10
N ALA A 123 -6.97 -30.52 1.71
CA ALA A 123 -7.83 -30.47 0.52
C ALA A 123 -8.75 -29.24 0.55
N ASN A 124 -8.84 -28.53 -0.58
CA ASN A 124 -9.63 -27.28 -0.72
C ASN A 124 -9.33 -26.26 0.40
N GLY A 125 -8.08 -26.21 0.87
CA GLY A 125 -7.67 -25.44 2.04
C GLY A 125 -6.67 -24.32 1.75
N ILE A 126 -6.51 -23.46 2.76
CA ILE A 126 -5.55 -22.37 2.77
C ILE A 126 -4.70 -22.49 4.02
N LYS A 127 -3.40 -22.18 3.91
CA LYS A 127 -2.48 -22.17 5.06
C LYS A 127 -1.53 -20.99 5.00
N GLU A 128 -1.45 -20.22 6.08
CA GLU A 128 -0.44 -19.18 6.26
C GLU A 128 0.83 -19.81 6.88
N ILE A 129 1.97 -19.56 6.28
CA ILE A 129 3.29 -20.02 6.70
C ILE A 129 4.13 -18.81 7.05
N THR A 130 4.79 -18.85 8.19
CA THR A 130 5.75 -17.82 8.59
C THR A 130 7.16 -18.38 8.55
N GLN A 131 8.06 -17.73 7.81
CA GLN A 131 9.49 -18.00 7.81
C GLN A 131 10.24 -16.80 8.38
N LYS A 132 11.33 -17.05 9.12
CA LYS A 132 12.28 -16.02 9.58
C LYS A 132 13.64 -16.36 8.98
N ILE A 133 14.16 -15.45 8.15
CA ILE A 133 15.44 -15.62 7.47
C ILE A 133 16.37 -14.51 7.94
N PHE A 134 17.60 -14.87 8.31
CA PHE A 134 18.61 -13.91 8.72
C PHE A 134 19.38 -13.41 7.51
N VAL A 135 19.60 -12.10 7.45
CA VAL A 135 20.48 -11.44 6.49
C VAL A 135 21.63 -10.83 7.29
N LEU A 136 22.87 -11.27 7.03
CA LEU A 136 24.06 -10.75 7.69
C LEU A 136 24.55 -9.48 6.98
N TYR A 137 24.98 -8.49 7.76
CA TYR A 137 25.46 -7.19 7.29
C TYR A 137 24.55 -6.58 6.22
N PRO A 138 23.26 -6.34 6.56
CA PRO A 138 22.27 -5.94 5.57
C PRO A 138 22.58 -4.57 4.98
N ALA A 139 22.41 -4.44 3.66
CA ALA A 139 22.37 -3.14 3.01
C ALA A 139 20.98 -2.53 3.21
N LEU A 140 20.92 -1.45 3.99
CA LEU A 140 19.64 -0.83 4.35
C LEU A 140 19.09 0.04 3.22
N TRP A 141 17.77 0.02 3.07
CA TRP A 141 17.06 0.90 2.16
C TRP A 141 16.88 2.31 2.78
N SER A 142 17.22 3.34 2.03
CA SER A 142 16.91 4.74 2.34
C SER A 142 16.73 5.56 1.05
N PRO A 143 16.20 6.80 1.11
CA PRO A 143 16.13 7.69 -0.04
C PRO A 143 17.48 7.97 -0.71
N GLU A 144 18.57 7.93 0.03
CA GLU A 144 19.93 8.15 -0.47
C GLU A 144 20.57 6.86 -1.00
N THR A 145 20.23 5.73 -0.41
CA THR A 145 20.77 4.41 -0.76
C THR A 145 19.63 3.39 -0.86
N PRO A 146 18.86 3.39 -1.96
CA PRO A 146 17.66 2.58 -2.10
C PRO A 146 18.00 1.11 -2.45
N HIS A 147 18.65 0.42 -1.51
CA HIS A 147 19.02 -0.97 -1.68
C HIS A 147 17.81 -1.89 -1.59
N LEU A 148 17.58 -2.64 -2.67
CA LEU A 148 16.52 -3.63 -2.76
C LEU A 148 17.08 -5.05 -2.72
N TYR A 149 16.28 -5.94 -2.17
CA TYR A 149 16.44 -7.37 -2.19
C TYR A 149 15.28 -8.00 -2.96
N ASN A 150 15.50 -9.20 -3.49
CA ASN A 150 14.45 -10.03 -4.03
C ASN A 150 14.26 -11.27 -3.16
N ALA A 151 13.02 -11.61 -2.84
CA ALA A 151 12.62 -12.86 -2.24
C ALA A 151 12.03 -13.75 -3.33
N HIS A 152 12.75 -14.82 -3.68
CA HIS A 152 12.32 -15.82 -4.65
C HIS A 152 11.65 -16.96 -3.93
N PHE A 153 10.41 -17.23 -4.26
CA PHE A 153 9.60 -18.30 -3.70
C PHE A 153 9.51 -19.44 -4.68
N LEU A 154 9.71 -20.64 -4.20
CA LEU A 154 9.59 -21.87 -4.96
C LEU A 154 8.74 -22.85 -4.18
N VAL A 155 7.64 -23.30 -4.76
CA VAL A 155 6.80 -24.35 -4.22
C VAL A 155 7.04 -25.62 -4.99
N THR A 156 7.45 -26.68 -4.30
CA THR A 156 7.71 -27.99 -4.93
C THR A 156 6.86 -29.07 -4.28
N GLU A 157 6.41 -30.05 -5.10
CA GLU A 157 5.80 -31.29 -4.66
C GLU A 157 6.70 -32.43 -5.12
N ALA A 158 7.20 -33.25 -4.18
CA ALA A 158 8.31 -34.18 -4.41
C ALA A 158 9.56 -33.44 -4.95
N SER A 159 9.83 -33.51 -6.25
CA SER A 159 10.92 -32.78 -6.93
C SER A 159 10.43 -31.80 -7.99
N ASP A 160 9.13 -31.77 -8.24
CA ASP A 160 8.56 -30.97 -9.31
C ASP A 160 8.23 -29.57 -8.81
N VAL A 161 8.58 -28.55 -9.57
CA VAL A 161 8.19 -27.16 -9.31
C VAL A 161 6.74 -26.99 -9.74
N ILE A 162 5.87 -26.64 -8.77
CA ILE A 162 4.45 -26.44 -9.02
C ILE A 162 4.03 -24.98 -9.01
N ASP A 163 4.79 -24.11 -8.32
CA ASP A 163 4.58 -22.67 -8.37
C ASP A 163 5.86 -21.90 -8.03
N SER A 164 5.98 -20.68 -8.55
CA SER A 164 7.09 -19.80 -8.21
C SER A 164 6.70 -18.33 -8.41
N THR A 165 7.20 -17.47 -7.53
CA THR A 165 7.05 -16.01 -7.64
C THR A 165 8.24 -15.30 -7.03
N THR A 166 8.34 -14.00 -7.29
CA THR A 166 9.39 -13.14 -6.73
C THR A 166 8.80 -11.83 -6.24
N GLU A 167 9.18 -11.44 -5.03
CA GLU A 167 8.81 -10.15 -4.43
C GLU A 167 10.06 -9.31 -4.18
N SER A 168 10.00 -8.03 -4.53
CA SER A 168 11.03 -7.06 -4.18
C SER A 168 10.74 -6.43 -2.83
N PHE A 169 11.77 -6.21 -2.01
CA PHE A 169 11.62 -5.57 -0.71
C PHE A 169 12.90 -4.83 -0.29
N GLY A 170 12.79 -3.98 0.71
CA GLY A 170 13.94 -3.31 1.33
C GLY A 170 14.03 -3.60 2.82
N ILE A 171 15.24 -3.67 3.34
CA ILE A 171 15.49 -3.82 4.77
C ILE A 171 15.65 -2.43 5.38
N ARG A 172 14.78 -2.04 6.29
CA ARG A 172 14.81 -0.75 6.96
C ARG A 172 14.07 -0.77 8.30
N THR A 173 14.34 0.24 9.11
CA THR A 173 13.53 0.58 10.29
C THR A 173 12.94 1.97 10.15
N VAL A 174 11.69 2.14 10.58
CA VAL A 174 11.04 3.44 10.71
C VAL A 174 10.55 3.59 12.14
N THR A 175 10.98 4.65 12.82
CA THR A 175 10.49 5.00 14.14
C THR A 175 10.12 6.48 14.18
N TYR A 176 9.20 6.85 15.05
CA TYR A 176 8.73 8.22 15.17
C TYR A 176 8.31 8.53 16.61
N SER A 177 8.47 9.77 16.99
CA SER A 177 7.94 10.29 18.26
C SER A 177 7.61 11.77 18.15
N ALA A 178 6.78 12.26 19.07
CA ALA A 178 6.40 13.66 19.12
C ALA A 178 7.61 14.58 19.45
N GLU A 179 8.55 14.08 20.23
CA GLU A 179 9.72 14.84 20.67
C GLU A 179 10.86 14.87 19.65
N GLN A 180 11.11 13.74 19.00
CA GLN A 180 12.30 13.55 18.17
C GLN A 180 11.98 13.57 16.66
N GLY A 181 10.71 13.42 16.28
CA GLY A 181 10.27 13.34 14.89
C GLY A 181 10.46 11.95 14.27
N LEU A 182 10.71 11.91 12.98
CA LEU A 182 10.83 10.69 12.19
C LEU A 182 12.29 10.24 12.07
N PHE A 183 12.50 8.94 12.26
CA PHE A 183 13.80 8.28 12.06
C PHE A 183 13.69 7.16 11.04
N LEU A 184 14.66 7.09 10.15
CA LEU A 184 14.85 5.99 9.22
C LEU A 184 16.23 5.38 9.48
N ASN A 185 16.27 4.07 9.77
CA ASN A 185 17.51 3.36 10.10
C ASN A 185 18.31 4.01 11.23
N GLY A 186 17.60 4.48 12.28
CA GLY A 186 18.21 5.16 13.42
C GLY A 186 18.71 6.58 13.16
N LYS A 187 18.55 7.11 11.93
CA LYS A 187 18.93 8.48 11.58
C LYS A 187 17.68 9.36 11.43
N ARG A 188 17.72 10.55 12.04
CA ARG A 188 16.62 11.52 11.88
C ARG A 188 16.50 11.94 10.42
N ILE A 189 15.29 11.92 9.90
CA ILE A 189 14.98 12.37 8.54
C ILE A 189 13.97 13.52 8.56
N ILE A 190 14.25 14.52 7.73
CA ILE A 190 13.29 15.60 7.46
C ILE A 190 12.63 15.29 6.13
N LEU A 191 11.30 15.24 6.11
CA LEU A 191 10.54 15.01 4.90
C LEU A 191 10.47 16.33 4.10
N ASN A 192 11.15 16.32 2.96
CA ASN A 192 10.99 17.36 1.93
C ASN A 192 10.10 16.75 0.85
N GLY A 193 8.80 16.94 0.96
CA GLY A 193 7.81 16.22 0.19
C GLY A 193 6.84 17.10 -0.58
N GLY A 194 6.09 16.47 -1.45
CA GLY A 194 4.99 17.08 -2.20
C GLY A 194 3.82 16.12 -2.36
N CYS A 195 2.67 16.67 -2.77
CA CYS A 195 1.50 15.88 -3.12
C CYS A 195 1.46 15.66 -4.62
N LEU A 196 1.18 14.44 -5.07
CA LEU A 196 1.03 14.10 -6.47
C LEU A 196 -0.33 13.45 -6.73
N HIS A 197 -1.02 13.93 -7.76
CA HIS A 197 -2.16 13.25 -8.34
C HIS A 197 -1.71 12.16 -9.31
N HIS A 198 -2.65 11.28 -9.68
CA HIS A 198 -2.37 10.08 -10.48
C HIS A 198 -2.07 10.37 -11.96
N ASP A 199 -2.47 11.53 -12.48
CA ASP A 199 -2.33 11.84 -13.90
C ASP A 199 -0.90 12.14 -14.33
N ASN A 200 -0.68 12.05 -15.63
CA ASN A 200 0.62 12.21 -16.29
C ASN A 200 0.65 13.39 -17.26
N GLY A 201 0.08 14.53 -16.87
CA GLY A 201 0.07 15.74 -17.64
C GLY A 201 -0.60 15.55 -19.02
N CYS A 202 0.11 15.76 -20.11
CA CYS A 202 -0.46 15.63 -21.47
C CYS A 202 -0.87 14.19 -21.86
N LEU A 203 -0.46 13.18 -21.09
CA LEU A 203 -0.92 11.81 -21.28
C LEU A 203 -2.26 11.54 -20.56
N GLY A 204 -2.77 12.50 -19.79
CA GLY A 204 -3.96 12.32 -18.99
C GLY A 204 -3.78 11.23 -17.93
N ALA A 205 -4.76 10.36 -17.76
CA ALA A 205 -4.70 9.27 -16.80
C ALA A 205 -3.85 8.06 -17.26
N ALA A 206 -3.37 8.01 -18.51
CA ALA A 206 -2.62 6.85 -19.01
C ALA A 206 -1.34 6.66 -18.20
N ALA A 207 -1.28 5.55 -17.46
CA ALA A 207 -0.21 5.22 -16.53
C ALA A 207 0.80 4.28 -17.20
N TYR A 208 1.55 4.80 -18.17
CA TYR A 208 2.67 4.07 -18.75
C TYR A 208 3.83 4.01 -17.75
N ASP A 209 4.50 2.88 -17.63
CA ASP A 209 5.60 2.65 -16.67
C ASP A 209 6.64 3.76 -16.70
N ARG A 210 7.07 4.13 -17.91
CA ARG A 210 8.06 5.21 -18.09
C ARG A 210 7.53 6.58 -17.65
N ALA A 211 6.22 6.84 -17.75
CA ALA A 211 5.62 8.08 -17.29
C ALA A 211 5.54 8.12 -15.75
N GLU A 212 5.20 7.00 -15.14
CA GLU A 212 5.18 6.84 -13.68
C GLU A 212 6.59 7.00 -13.08
N GLU A 213 7.58 6.33 -13.66
CA GLU A 213 8.99 6.48 -13.29
C GLU A 213 9.48 7.92 -13.44
N ARG A 214 9.14 8.59 -14.56
CA ARG A 214 9.52 9.99 -14.80
C ARG A 214 9.00 10.93 -13.72
N LYS A 215 7.81 10.73 -13.17
CA LYS A 215 7.30 11.54 -12.04
C LYS A 215 8.25 11.46 -10.84
N VAL A 216 8.69 10.26 -10.49
CA VAL A 216 9.62 10.04 -9.39
C VAL A 216 10.99 10.65 -9.68
N GLU A 217 11.52 10.47 -10.90
CA GLU A 217 12.77 11.12 -11.32
C GLU A 217 12.73 12.64 -11.17
N LEU A 218 11.64 13.27 -11.61
CA LEU A 218 11.46 14.72 -11.51
C LEU A 218 11.39 15.20 -10.05
N MET A 219 10.69 14.45 -9.17
CA MET A 219 10.65 14.73 -7.75
C MET A 219 12.05 14.64 -7.12
N LYS A 220 12.78 13.57 -7.42
CA LYS A 220 14.17 13.40 -6.95
C LYS A 220 15.09 14.50 -7.46
N ALA A 221 15.01 14.85 -8.75
CA ALA A 221 15.81 15.93 -9.36
C ALA A 221 15.51 17.30 -8.74
N ALA A 222 14.28 17.54 -8.29
CA ALA A 222 13.87 18.73 -7.57
C ALA A 222 14.28 18.73 -6.08
N GLY A 223 14.93 17.68 -5.58
CA GLY A 223 15.41 17.56 -4.20
C GLY A 223 14.38 17.02 -3.21
N PHE A 224 13.26 16.47 -3.68
CA PHE A 224 12.29 15.82 -2.80
C PHE A 224 12.78 14.42 -2.36
N ASN A 225 12.45 14.05 -1.13
CA ASN A 225 12.69 12.71 -0.58
C ASN A 225 11.39 12.00 -0.15
N ALA A 226 10.25 12.67 -0.29
CA ALA A 226 8.95 12.13 0.08
C ALA A 226 7.84 12.59 -0.88
N VAL A 227 6.76 11.80 -0.94
CA VAL A 227 5.55 12.12 -1.71
C VAL A 227 4.32 11.58 -0.99
N ARG A 228 3.20 12.27 -1.15
CA ARG A 228 1.88 11.78 -0.78
C ARG A 228 1.05 11.57 -2.04
N THR A 229 0.44 10.39 -2.19
CA THR A 229 -0.40 10.06 -3.33
C THR A 229 -1.81 10.62 -3.14
N SER A 230 -2.00 11.86 -3.55
CA SER A 230 -3.26 12.61 -3.35
C SER A 230 -4.30 12.26 -4.40
N HIS A 231 -5.47 11.96 -4.11
CA HIS A 231 -6.07 11.45 -2.86
C HIS A 231 -6.65 10.08 -3.19
N ASN A 232 -5.81 9.18 -3.67
CA ASN A 232 -6.17 7.87 -4.19
C ASN A 232 -4.95 6.95 -4.29
N ILE A 233 -5.22 5.66 -4.38
CA ILE A 233 -4.22 4.60 -4.49
C ILE A 233 -3.39 4.76 -5.78
N PRO A 234 -2.05 4.79 -5.71
CA PRO A 234 -1.18 4.95 -6.88
C PRO A 234 -1.12 3.69 -7.75
N SER A 235 -0.44 3.79 -8.90
CA SER A 235 -0.06 2.61 -9.68
C SER A 235 1.07 1.83 -9.01
N GLU A 236 1.16 0.53 -9.28
CA GLU A 236 2.27 -0.30 -8.81
C GLU A 236 3.61 0.20 -9.36
N GLU A 237 3.64 0.59 -10.62
CA GLU A 237 4.86 1.09 -11.28
C GLU A 237 5.39 2.38 -10.66
N PHE A 238 4.50 3.25 -10.17
CA PHE A 238 4.91 4.41 -9.39
C PHE A 238 5.61 4.02 -8.09
N LEU A 239 5.08 3.04 -7.37
CA LEU A 239 5.67 2.54 -6.12
C LEU A 239 6.99 1.82 -6.38
N HIS A 240 7.08 0.99 -7.42
CA HIS A 240 8.34 0.37 -7.85
C HIS A 240 9.41 1.42 -8.19
N ALA A 241 9.02 2.51 -8.84
CA ALA A 241 9.94 3.62 -9.10
C ALA A 241 10.38 4.32 -7.82
N CYS A 242 9.45 4.54 -6.86
CA CYS A 242 9.80 5.09 -5.55
C CYS A 242 10.78 4.19 -4.78
N ASP A 243 10.59 2.87 -4.84
CA ASP A 243 11.50 1.90 -4.20
C ASP A 243 12.90 1.97 -4.79
N ARG A 244 13.02 1.99 -6.13
CA ARG A 244 14.30 1.98 -6.84
C ARG A 244 15.05 3.30 -6.77
N LEU A 245 14.33 4.41 -6.81
CA LEU A 245 14.91 5.75 -6.85
C LEU A 245 15.00 6.41 -5.47
N GLY A 246 14.42 5.80 -4.45
CA GLY A 246 14.52 6.27 -3.06
C GLY A 246 13.60 7.47 -2.78
N LEU A 247 12.29 7.29 -2.90
CA LEU A 247 11.30 8.31 -2.53
C LEU A 247 10.35 7.72 -1.49
N LEU A 248 10.26 8.32 -0.30
CA LEU A 248 9.31 7.90 0.72
C LEU A 248 7.87 8.21 0.29
N VAL A 249 6.94 7.34 0.63
CA VAL A 249 5.54 7.45 0.21
C VAL A 249 4.60 7.43 1.40
N ILE A 250 3.65 8.38 1.43
CA ILE A 250 2.39 8.27 2.15
C ILE A 250 1.38 7.76 1.13
N ASP A 251 0.96 6.51 1.28
CA ASP A 251 0.00 5.89 0.38
C ASP A 251 -1.41 6.15 0.88
N GLU A 252 -2.21 6.84 0.05
CA GLU A 252 -3.52 7.34 0.46
C GLU A 252 -4.66 6.67 -0.28
N THR A 253 -5.66 6.22 0.50
CA THR A 253 -6.81 5.49 -0.05
C THR A 253 -7.89 6.40 -0.60
N PHE A 254 -8.34 7.40 0.20
CA PHE A 254 -9.57 8.17 -0.06
C PHE A 254 -9.39 9.68 0.13
N ASP A 255 -10.11 10.47 -0.69
CA ASP A 255 -10.26 11.92 -0.44
C ASP A 255 -11.25 12.22 0.70
N GLY A 256 -12.27 11.43 0.86
CA GLY A 256 -13.31 11.62 1.88
C GLY A 256 -14.03 10.31 2.18
N TRP A 257 -14.97 10.36 3.15
CA TRP A 257 -15.72 9.18 3.57
C TRP A 257 -17.19 9.28 3.19
N ARG A 258 -18.14 9.41 4.16
CA ARG A 258 -19.59 9.40 3.90
C ARG A 258 -20.15 10.74 3.45
N ASP A 259 -19.67 11.84 4.03
CA ASP A 259 -20.13 13.16 3.64
C ASP A 259 -19.42 13.60 2.35
N SER A 260 -20.18 13.88 1.32
CA SER A 260 -19.67 14.17 -0.01
C SER A 260 -19.03 15.55 -0.12
N LYS A 261 -17.95 15.64 -0.91
CA LYS A 261 -17.36 16.89 -1.39
C LYS A 261 -17.89 17.28 -2.77
N ASN A 262 -18.32 16.29 -3.54
CA ASN A 262 -18.91 16.43 -4.87
C ASN A 262 -20.10 15.48 -5.02
N GLN A 263 -20.95 15.76 -6.01
CA GLN A 263 -22.21 15.04 -6.20
C GLN A 263 -22.05 13.53 -6.39
N TYR A 264 -21.00 13.10 -7.06
CA TYR A 264 -20.78 11.70 -7.44
C TYR A 264 -19.40 11.19 -6.97
N ASP A 265 -18.89 11.72 -5.83
CA ASP A 265 -17.62 11.27 -5.29
C ASP A 265 -17.72 9.90 -4.58
N TYR A 266 -16.62 9.46 -4.00
CA TYR A 266 -16.55 8.14 -3.38
C TYR A 266 -17.51 7.94 -2.20
N SER A 267 -18.07 9.00 -1.63
CA SER A 267 -19.00 8.91 -0.50
C SER A 267 -20.22 8.02 -0.79
N ILE A 268 -20.69 7.98 -2.04
CA ILE A 268 -21.80 7.12 -2.45
C ILE A 268 -21.47 5.63 -2.44
N LEU A 269 -20.20 5.29 -2.41
CA LEU A 269 -19.69 3.91 -2.44
C LEU A 269 -19.14 3.48 -1.09
N PHE A 270 -18.79 4.44 -0.22
CA PHE A 270 -17.95 4.23 0.97
C PHE A 270 -18.42 3.06 1.84
N ASP A 271 -19.66 3.05 2.30
CA ASP A 271 -20.14 2.03 3.24
C ASP A 271 -20.10 0.59 2.71
N GLN A 272 -20.19 0.42 1.38
CA GLN A 272 -20.19 -0.89 0.74
C GLN A 272 -18.81 -1.37 0.33
N TRP A 273 -17.84 -0.44 0.10
CA TRP A 273 -16.61 -0.77 -0.60
C TRP A 273 -15.32 -0.45 0.17
N TRP A 274 -15.35 0.38 1.20
CA TRP A 274 -14.14 0.82 1.89
C TRP A 274 -13.23 -0.33 2.37
N GLN A 275 -13.82 -1.45 2.84
CA GLN A 275 -13.04 -2.61 3.29
C GLN A 275 -12.24 -3.21 2.14
N ARG A 276 -12.91 -3.46 1.00
CA ARG A 276 -12.27 -4.05 -0.18
C ARG A 276 -11.21 -3.12 -0.77
N ASP A 277 -11.41 -1.82 -0.68
CA ASP A 277 -10.48 -0.84 -1.22
C ASP A 277 -9.23 -0.71 -0.35
N ILE A 278 -9.37 -0.68 0.98
CA ILE A 278 -8.23 -0.73 1.92
C ILE A 278 -7.49 -2.07 1.80
N GLU A 279 -8.21 -3.18 1.77
CA GLU A 279 -7.62 -4.51 1.62
C GLU A 279 -6.79 -4.61 0.35
N SER A 280 -7.35 -4.17 -0.77
CA SER A 280 -6.65 -4.14 -2.06
C SER A 280 -5.38 -3.30 -2.00
N MET A 281 -5.43 -2.09 -1.44
CA MET A 281 -4.26 -1.22 -1.27
C MET A 281 -3.19 -1.89 -0.42
N VAL A 282 -3.54 -2.29 0.80
CA VAL A 282 -2.55 -2.76 1.76
C VAL A 282 -1.94 -4.10 1.34
N LEU A 283 -2.74 -5.06 0.85
CA LEU A 283 -2.23 -6.36 0.41
C LEU A 283 -1.31 -6.23 -0.80
N ARG A 284 -1.65 -5.36 -1.75
CA ARG A 284 -0.82 -5.11 -2.94
C ARG A 284 0.49 -4.41 -2.58
N ASP A 285 0.42 -3.40 -1.68
CA ASP A 285 1.50 -2.42 -1.56
C ASP A 285 2.39 -2.63 -0.32
N ARG A 286 2.03 -3.51 0.62
CA ARG A 286 2.73 -3.68 1.91
C ARG A 286 4.20 -4.10 1.81
N ASN A 287 4.66 -4.64 0.69
CA ASN A 287 6.05 -5.06 0.50
C ASN A 287 6.96 -3.92 0.01
N HIS A 288 6.40 -2.77 -0.41
CA HIS A 288 7.18 -1.61 -0.85
C HIS A 288 7.90 -0.93 0.32
N PRO A 289 9.24 -0.87 0.32
CA PRO A 289 9.99 -0.19 1.38
C PRO A 289 9.83 1.32 1.34
N SER A 290 9.45 1.89 0.22
CA SER A 290 9.16 3.32 0.09
C SER A 290 7.98 3.79 0.93
N ILE A 291 6.95 2.96 1.10
CA ILE A 291 5.76 3.31 1.91
C ILE A 291 6.14 3.30 3.39
N PHE A 292 6.08 4.45 4.04
CA PHE A 292 6.34 4.56 5.47
C PHE A 292 5.08 4.82 6.30
N CYS A 293 3.98 5.23 5.67
CA CYS A 293 2.73 5.58 6.33
C CYS A 293 1.53 5.32 5.41
N TRP A 294 0.44 4.79 5.97
CA TRP A 294 -0.83 4.63 5.30
C TRP A 294 -1.75 5.81 5.61
N SER A 295 -2.38 6.40 4.61
CA SER A 295 -3.36 7.47 4.80
C SER A 295 -4.77 6.98 4.47
N ILE A 296 -5.67 7.10 5.45
CA ILE A 296 -7.05 6.62 5.36
C ILE A 296 -8.06 7.70 4.96
N GLY A 297 -7.62 8.93 4.73
CA GLY A 297 -8.52 10.00 4.30
C GLY A 297 -7.89 11.38 4.27
N ASN A 298 -8.54 12.26 3.53
CA ASN A 298 -8.16 13.65 3.37
C ASN A 298 -9.33 14.57 3.68
N GLU A 299 -9.16 15.53 4.57
CA GLU A 299 -10.11 16.63 4.82
C GLU A 299 -11.56 16.16 4.91
N VAL A 300 -11.82 15.09 5.68
CA VAL A 300 -13.16 14.50 5.77
C VAL A 300 -14.18 15.53 6.26
N ILE A 301 -15.31 15.62 5.58
CA ILE A 301 -16.32 16.66 5.84
C ILE A 301 -16.99 16.43 7.19
N GLU A 302 -17.29 15.19 7.55
CA GLU A 302 -17.90 14.77 8.80
C GLU A 302 -17.02 14.92 10.04
N ARG A 303 -15.86 15.54 9.94
CA ARG A 303 -14.82 15.65 10.98
C ARG A 303 -15.26 16.15 12.36
N LYS A 304 -16.40 16.86 12.43
CA LYS A 304 -17.00 17.34 13.68
C LYS A 304 -18.03 16.38 14.28
N LYS A 305 -18.42 15.33 13.56
CA LYS A 305 -19.39 14.34 14.04
C LYS A 305 -18.68 13.29 14.89
N LEU A 306 -19.31 12.86 15.98
CA LEU A 306 -18.72 11.85 16.86
C LEU A 306 -18.49 10.51 16.15
N GLU A 307 -19.36 10.16 15.21
CA GLU A 307 -19.28 8.95 14.41
C GLU A 307 -18.00 8.86 13.57
N VAL A 308 -17.38 10.00 13.25
CA VAL A 308 -16.13 10.05 12.47
C VAL A 308 -14.99 9.33 13.20
N VAL A 309 -14.95 9.44 14.53
CA VAL A 309 -13.93 8.78 15.36
C VAL A 309 -14.04 7.25 15.26
N THR A 310 -15.27 6.74 15.34
CA THR A 310 -15.54 5.31 15.18
C THR A 310 -15.17 4.83 13.75
N THR A 311 -15.45 5.65 12.75
CA THR A 311 -15.10 5.34 11.36
C THR A 311 -13.60 5.31 11.20
N ALA A 312 -12.87 6.35 11.63
CA ALA A 312 -11.42 6.40 11.57
C ALA A 312 -10.77 5.19 12.24
N ARG A 313 -11.24 4.81 13.44
CA ARG A 313 -10.74 3.63 14.16
C ARG A 313 -10.96 2.35 13.36
N LYS A 314 -12.16 2.14 12.81
CA LYS A 314 -12.42 0.96 11.97
C LYS A 314 -11.51 0.90 10.75
N LEU A 315 -11.24 2.03 10.10
CA LEU A 315 -10.35 2.09 8.94
C LEU A 315 -8.91 1.78 9.36
N ALA A 316 -8.42 2.39 10.46
CA ALA A 316 -7.07 2.16 10.98
C ALA A 316 -6.87 0.71 11.43
N ASP A 317 -7.81 0.15 12.20
CA ASP A 317 -7.76 -1.25 12.64
C ASP A 317 -7.76 -2.21 11.43
N TYR A 318 -8.49 -1.86 10.36
CA TYR A 318 -8.54 -2.68 9.15
C TYR A 318 -7.25 -2.61 8.34
N VAL A 319 -6.57 -1.47 8.29
CA VAL A 319 -5.20 -1.37 7.74
C VAL A 319 -4.24 -2.25 8.54
N HIS A 320 -4.26 -2.13 9.88
CA HIS A 320 -3.37 -2.88 10.76
C HIS A 320 -3.63 -4.40 10.77
N LYS A 321 -4.82 -4.84 10.38
CA LYS A 321 -5.10 -6.26 10.17
C LYS A 321 -4.16 -6.88 9.13
N PHE A 322 -3.76 -6.11 8.11
CA PHE A 322 -2.93 -6.58 7.00
C PHE A 322 -1.48 -6.09 7.08
N ASP A 323 -1.26 -4.93 7.70
CA ASP A 323 0.07 -4.36 7.94
C ASP A 323 0.13 -3.60 9.28
N PRO A 324 0.49 -4.27 10.38
CA PRO A 324 0.67 -3.63 11.68
C PRO A 324 2.04 -2.92 11.82
N SER A 325 2.87 -2.92 10.79
CA SER A 325 4.26 -2.42 10.86
C SER A 325 4.39 -0.93 10.56
N ARG A 326 3.38 -0.31 9.94
CA ARG A 326 3.39 1.09 9.52
C ARG A 326 2.31 1.89 10.22
N PRO A 327 2.57 3.16 10.55
CA PRO A 327 1.56 4.05 11.15
C PRO A 327 0.44 4.38 10.15
N VAL A 328 -0.71 4.71 10.71
CA VAL A 328 -1.86 5.23 9.97
C VAL A 328 -2.01 6.72 10.22
N THR A 329 -2.31 7.46 9.17
CA THR A 329 -2.61 8.90 9.21
C THR A 329 -3.90 9.23 8.48
N SER A 330 -4.39 10.42 8.65
CA SER A 330 -5.24 11.14 7.70
C SER A 330 -4.89 12.62 7.71
N ALA A 331 -5.15 13.30 6.60
CA ALA A 331 -4.90 14.74 6.51
C ALA A 331 -6.09 15.51 7.10
N LEU A 332 -5.90 16.11 8.27
CA LEU A 332 -6.89 16.94 8.94
C LEU A 332 -6.77 18.38 8.46
N ALA A 333 -7.89 18.97 8.08
CA ALA A 333 -8.00 20.38 7.81
C ALA A 333 -9.11 20.98 8.65
N ALA A 334 -8.88 22.13 9.22
CA ALA A 334 -9.88 22.89 9.95
C ALA A 334 -9.89 24.33 9.45
N TRP A 335 -11.06 24.79 9.16
CA TRP A 335 -11.35 26.19 8.89
C TRP A 335 -12.13 26.84 10.04
N ASP A 336 -12.25 26.10 11.14
CA ASP A 336 -13.05 26.48 12.30
C ASP A 336 -12.16 27.00 13.43
N ASN A 337 -12.69 27.91 14.24
CA ASN A 337 -11.99 28.41 15.41
C ASN A 337 -11.83 27.35 16.51
N ASP A 338 -12.75 26.37 16.54
CA ASP A 338 -12.82 25.30 17.55
C ASP A 338 -12.00 24.08 17.10
N TRP A 339 -10.69 24.25 16.95
CA TRP A 339 -9.79 23.19 16.50
C TRP A 339 -9.79 21.97 17.43
N GLU A 340 -9.95 22.18 18.71
CA GLU A 340 -9.93 21.15 19.75
C GLU A 340 -11.03 20.10 19.57
N ILE A 341 -12.10 20.42 18.84
CA ILE A 341 -13.17 19.46 18.50
C ILE A 341 -12.64 18.25 17.70
N TYR A 342 -11.49 18.40 17.06
CA TYR A 342 -10.86 17.33 16.29
C TYR A 342 -9.94 16.43 17.12
N ASP A 343 -9.70 16.71 18.38
CA ASP A 343 -8.82 15.92 19.23
C ASP A 343 -9.20 14.44 19.29
N PRO A 344 -10.49 14.06 19.41
CA PRO A 344 -10.88 12.66 19.41
C PRO A 344 -10.56 11.96 18.09
N LEU A 345 -10.70 12.65 16.95
CA LEU A 345 -10.32 12.12 15.64
C LEU A 345 -8.80 12.04 15.51
N ALA A 346 -8.08 13.08 15.90
CA ALA A 346 -6.61 13.09 15.87
C ALA A 346 -6.02 11.96 16.71
N ALA A 347 -6.61 11.65 17.87
CA ALA A 347 -6.15 10.59 18.77
C ALA A 347 -6.30 9.16 18.22
N VAL A 348 -6.97 8.98 17.10
CA VAL A 348 -7.03 7.67 16.41
C VAL A 348 -5.74 7.36 15.64
N HIS A 349 -5.04 8.39 15.19
CA HIS A 349 -3.90 8.29 14.30
C HIS A 349 -2.58 8.22 15.07
N GLU A 350 -1.66 7.37 14.65
CA GLU A 350 -0.30 7.33 15.18
C GLU A 350 0.51 8.56 14.72
N ILE A 351 0.24 9.05 13.52
CA ILE A 351 0.77 10.30 12.98
C ILE A 351 -0.39 11.13 12.50
N VAL A 352 -0.53 12.34 13.01
CA VAL A 352 -1.62 13.25 12.65
C VAL A 352 -1.18 14.17 11.51
N GLY A 353 -1.79 14.00 10.33
CA GLY A 353 -1.54 14.85 9.18
C GLY A 353 -2.24 16.20 9.32
N TYR A 354 -1.50 17.31 9.17
CA TYR A 354 -2.05 18.66 9.18
C TYR A 354 -2.01 19.27 7.78
N ASN A 355 -3.19 19.62 7.25
CA ASN A 355 -3.31 20.44 6.05
C ASN A 355 -3.45 21.92 6.46
N TYR A 356 -2.62 22.81 5.89
CA TYR A 356 -2.67 24.29 5.99
C TYR A 356 -2.44 24.90 7.37
N LEU A 357 -2.40 24.12 8.43
CA LEU A 357 -2.50 24.60 9.83
C LEU A 357 -1.19 24.44 10.62
N LEU A 358 -0.05 24.56 9.96
CA LEU A 358 1.25 24.39 10.63
C LEU A 358 1.44 25.36 11.81
N HIS A 359 0.89 26.57 11.73
CA HIS A 359 0.97 27.56 12.81
C HIS A 359 0.33 27.09 14.13
N ARG A 360 -0.55 26.06 14.08
CA ARG A 360 -1.14 25.45 15.27
C ARG A 360 -0.27 24.37 15.90
N ALA A 361 0.65 23.80 15.16
CA ALA A 361 1.47 22.70 15.64
C ALA A 361 2.20 22.98 16.97
N PRO A 362 2.81 24.16 17.20
CA PRO A 362 3.43 24.48 18.49
C PRO A 362 2.44 24.51 19.67
N VAL A 363 1.24 25.06 19.45
CA VAL A 363 0.19 25.14 20.49
C VAL A 363 -0.36 23.76 20.79
N ASP A 364 -0.63 22.96 19.75
CA ASP A 364 -1.13 21.59 19.91
C ASP A 364 -0.09 20.68 20.56
N HIS A 365 1.18 20.86 20.24
CA HIS A 365 2.25 20.11 20.90
C HIS A 365 2.38 20.44 22.40
N GLN A 366 2.16 21.70 22.78
CA GLN A 366 2.10 22.07 24.21
C GLN A 366 0.87 21.47 24.90
N ARG A 367 -0.28 21.44 24.25
CA ARG A 367 -1.55 20.95 24.77
C ARG A 367 -1.62 19.42 24.81
N VAL A 368 -1.07 18.75 23.80
CA VAL A 368 -1.02 17.30 23.66
C VAL A 368 0.40 16.87 23.27
N PRO A 369 1.34 16.82 24.24
CA PRO A 369 2.78 16.60 23.96
C PRO A 369 3.10 15.28 23.26
N SER A 370 2.24 14.26 23.40
CA SER A 370 2.41 12.96 22.77
C SER A 370 1.97 12.90 21.31
N ARG A 371 1.33 13.96 20.79
CA ARG A 371 0.84 13.98 19.41
C ARG A 371 1.97 14.13 18.42
N VAL A 372 2.16 13.12 17.59
CA VAL A 372 3.07 13.20 16.43
C VAL A 372 2.36 13.96 15.32
N ILE A 373 2.87 15.13 14.96
CA ILE A 373 2.27 16.01 13.96
C ILE A 373 3.12 16.00 12.70
N MET A 374 2.49 15.76 11.57
CA MET A 374 3.13 15.80 10.26
C MET A 374 2.39 16.76 9.33
N PRO A 375 3.04 17.82 8.87
CA PRO A 375 2.48 18.66 7.82
C PRO A 375 2.41 17.88 6.50
N VAL A 376 1.24 17.87 5.83
CA VAL A 376 1.03 17.02 4.64
C VAL A 376 0.51 17.77 3.43
N SER A 377 0.02 19.00 3.57
CA SER A 377 -0.35 19.85 2.43
C SER A 377 -0.26 21.34 2.78
N TYR A 378 0.32 22.10 1.86
CA TYR A 378 0.48 23.56 1.97
C TYR A 378 0.06 24.24 0.68
N THR A 379 -0.58 25.42 0.81
CA THR A 379 -0.87 26.32 -0.32
C THR A 379 0.24 27.32 -0.57
N HIS A 380 1.03 27.62 0.46
CA HIS A 380 2.18 28.53 0.37
C HIS A 380 3.27 28.08 1.34
N LEU A 381 4.51 28.13 0.88
CA LEU A 381 5.72 28.05 1.69
C LEU A 381 6.11 29.46 2.12
#